data_9a80ea30ea74310bd915c56c84b20fbf
#
_entry.id   9a80ea30ea74310bd915c56c84b20fbf
#
_cell.length_a   1.000
_cell.length_b   1.000
_cell.length_c   1.000
_cell.angle_alpha   90.00
_cell.angle_beta   90.00
_cell.angle_gamma   90.00
#
_symmetry.space_group_name_H-M   'P 1'
#
loop_
_entity.id
_entity.type
_entity.pdbx_description
1 polymer ?
#
loop_
_entity_poly.entity_id
_entity_poly.type
_entity_poly.pdbx_seq_one_letter_code
_entity_poly.pdbx_strand_id
1 'polypeptide(L)'
;MDVTADDRKELERVLRQLEGVTAERDKLLAENRRLRREFGRPQKSNPANRSNLVSTTSSPSATGSTAINSESPLSEKVKLFRSLFRGREDVFARLWWSRKSQRVGYSPVCRHEWNPAYCGKPRVKCSACPNQEYIPVTDEIIQDHLEGRHTIGIYPLLPDETCHFLAADFDKQSWMEDAAAFLETCHQMDIPAVIERSRSGNGSHVWIFFSEAVPASTARKLGCYLLTETMTRRHQLGMDSYDRLFPNQDTLPKGGFGNLIALPLQKVPVEKDNALFLNESLRPYEDQWAILSSITRMGLPRLNDVVREATRTGQVIGVRTSSTDEEERPWAMPPSRRLWESSPSGPFPARSVGQQ
;
A
#
# COMPACT_ATOMS: atom_id res chain seq x y z
N MET A 1 30.14 -23.42 -25.38
CA MET A 1 29.75 -22.30 -26.27
C MET A 1 30.85 -21.26 -26.16
N ASP A 2 31.63 -21.11 -27.25
CA ASP A 2 32.71 -20.13 -27.24
C ASP A 2 32.12 -18.71 -27.44
N VAL A 3 32.44 -17.80 -26.54
CA VAL A 3 32.09 -16.37 -26.62
C VAL A 3 32.87 -15.78 -27.79
N THR A 4 32.17 -15.23 -28.77
CA THR A 4 32.80 -14.68 -29.97
C THR A 4 33.58 -13.37 -29.65
N ALA A 5 34.51 -13.00 -30.55
CA ALA A 5 35.26 -11.74 -30.38
C ALA A 5 34.36 -10.51 -30.42
N ASP A 6 33.21 -10.60 -31.06
CA ASP A 6 32.21 -9.53 -31.17
C ASP A 6 31.42 -9.38 -29.88
N ASP A 7 31.05 -10.50 -29.22
CA ASP A 7 30.42 -10.48 -27.89
C ASP A 7 31.30 -9.86 -26.83
N ARG A 8 32.62 -10.06 -26.89
CA ARG A 8 33.58 -9.43 -25.96
C ARG A 8 33.65 -7.93 -26.15
N LYS A 9 33.67 -7.43 -27.40
CA LYS A 9 33.69 -5.99 -27.68
C LYS A 9 32.40 -5.32 -27.22
N GLU A 10 31.26 -5.97 -27.43
CA GLU A 10 29.96 -5.45 -26.98
C GLU A 10 29.90 -5.41 -25.45
N LEU A 11 30.37 -6.44 -24.76
CA LEU A 11 30.46 -6.47 -23.30
C LEU A 11 31.36 -5.34 -22.75
N GLU A 12 32.53 -5.11 -23.36
CA GLU A 12 33.41 -4.01 -22.96
C GLU A 12 32.77 -2.64 -23.21
N ARG A 13 31.96 -2.50 -24.25
CA ARG A 13 31.21 -1.26 -24.52
C ARG A 13 30.17 -1.02 -23.44
N VAL A 14 29.38 -2.02 -23.09
CA VAL A 14 28.33 -1.95 -22.06
C VAL A 14 28.93 -1.69 -20.69
N LEU A 15 30.06 -2.33 -20.36
CA LEU A 15 30.78 -2.07 -19.09
C LEU A 15 31.25 -0.63 -18.98
N ARG A 16 31.80 -0.06 -20.01
CA ARG A 16 32.20 1.36 -20.04
C ARG A 16 31.02 2.31 -19.89
N GLN A 17 29.88 1.98 -20.50
CA GLN A 17 28.65 2.77 -20.30
C GLN A 17 28.16 2.69 -18.87
N LEU A 18 28.18 1.51 -18.27
CA LEU A 18 27.76 1.28 -16.88
C LEU A 18 28.67 2.05 -15.90
N GLU A 19 29.98 2.05 -16.10
CA GLU A 19 30.93 2.83 -15.30
C GLU A 19 30.65 4.33 -15.42
N GLY A 20 30.37 4.84 -16.63
CA GLY A 20 30.01 6.24 -16.85
C GLY A 20 28.74 6.66 -16.11
N VAL A 21 27.66 5.87 -16.23
CA VAL A 21 26.39 6.12 -15.54
C VAL A 21 26.55 6.02 -14.02
N THR A 22 27.37 5.09 -13.54
CA THR A 22 27.64 4.95 -12.11
C THR A 22 28.38 6.15 -11.54
N ALA A 23 29.37 6.67 -12.27
CA ALA A 23 30.12 7.86 -11.87
C ALA A 23 29.23 9.13 -11.86
N GLU A 24 28.33 9.27 -12.84
CA GLU A 24 27.38 10.38 -12.89
C GLU A 24 26.37 10.31 -11.73
N ARG A 25 25.83 9.12 -11.44
CA ARG A 25 24.99 8.90 -10.27
C ARG A 25 25.68 9.31 -8.96
N ASP A 26 26.92 8.91 -8.77
CA ASP A 26 27.66 9.20 -7.54
C ASP A 26 27.95 10.71 -7.40
N LYS A 27 28.20 11.40 -8.53
CA LYS A 27 28.33 12.86 -8.59
C LYS A 27 27.03 13.55 -8.18
N LEU A 28 25.90 13.14 -8.74
CA LEU A 28 24.58 13.70 -8.43
C LEU A 28 24.18 13.44 -6.97
N LEU A 29 24.50 12.27 -6.43
CA LEU A 29 24.28 11.95 -5.00
C LEU A 29 25.13 12.83 -4.07
N ALA A 30 26.38 13.12 -4.46
CA ALA A 30 27.24 14.01 -3.69
C ALA A 30 26.71 15.46 -3.72
N GLU A 31 26.25 15.94 -4.88
CA GLU A 31 25.67 17.26 -5.03
C GLU A 31 24.35 17.40 -4.25
N ASN A 32 23.48 16.39 -4.30
CA ASN A 32 22.25 16.37 -3.52
C ASN A 32 22.51 16.43 -2.01
N ARG A 33 23.54 15.69 -1.52
CA ARG A 33 23.99 15.78 -0.12
C ARG A 33 24.51 17.18 0.23
N ARG A 34 25.21 17.85 -0.70
CA ARG A 34 25.69 19.22 -0.51
C ARG A 34 24.54 20.19 -0.40
N LEU A 35 23.59 20.15 -1.36
CA LEU A 35 22.41 21.00 -1.37
C LEU A 35 21.54 20.81 -0.11
N ARG A 36 21.30 19.57 0.32
CA ARG A 36 20.58 19.30 1.58
C ARG A 36 21.30 19.87 2.82
N ARG A 37 22.63 19.97 2.82
CA ARG A 37 23.38 20.64 3.91
C ARG A 37 23.28 22.16 3.85
N GLU A 38 23.23 22.74 2.66
CA GLU A 38 23.09 24.18 2.46
C GLU A 38 21.66 24.68 2.78
N PHE A 39 20.65 23.98 2.31
CA PHE A 39 19.24 24.35 2.49
C PHE A 39 18.58 23.74 3.74
N GLY A 40 19.15 22.71 4.34
CA GLY A 40 18.65 22.07 5.57
C GLY A 40 19.09 22.74 6.88
N ARG A 41 19.80 23.87 6.85
CA ARG A 41 20.10 24.63 8.07
C ARG A 41 18.90 25.52 8.43
N PRO A 42 18.30 25.35 9.63
CA PRO A 42 17.32 26.34 10.10
C PRO A 42 18.01 27.70 10.21
N GLN A 43 17.45 28.71 9.58
CA GLN A 43 17.90 30.09 9.74
C GLN A 43 17.90 30.44 11.22
N LYS A 44 19.07 30.71 11.79
CA LYS A 44 19.21 31.31 13.10
C LYS A 44 18.63 32.72 13.03
N SER A 45 17.45 32.91 13.59
CA SER A 45 16.89 34.24 13.83
C SER A 45 17.82 35.03 14.75
N ASN A 46 18.18 36.21 14.31
CA ASN A 46 19.01 37.18 15.01
C ASN A 46 18.40 37.58 16.35
N PRO A 47 19.13 37.58 17.47
CA PRO A 47 18.64 38.03 18.74
C PRO A 47 18.92 39.52 18.95
N ALA A 48 18.01 40.40 18.55
CA ALA A 48 18.05 41.79 18.95
C ALA A 48 16.62 42.32 19.12
N ASN A 49 16.04 42.13 20.26
CA ASN A 49 15.28 43.10 21.05
C ASN A 49 14.73 42.41 22.31
N ARG A 50 15.44 42.62 23.41
CA ARG A 50 14.90 42.38 24.75
C ARG A 50 14.45 43.73 25.29
N SER A 51 13.18 43.85 25.59
CA SER A 51 12.71 44.78 26.61
C SER A 51 11.59 44.11 27.40
N ASN A 52 11.84 43.95 28.66
CA ASN A 52 11.05 43.61 29.83
C ASN A 52 9.54 43.74 29.71
N LEU A 53 8.81 42.67 30.11
CA LEU A 53 7.70 42.80 31.04
C LEU A 53 7.51 41.47 31.81
N VAL A 54 7.63 41.58 33.12
CA VAL A 54 7.38 40.56 34.13
C VAL A 54 5.86 40.44 34.32
N SER A 55 5.33 39.23 34.32
CA SER A 55 4.34 38.74 35.28
C SER A 55 3.85 37.33 34.98
N THR A 56 4.16 36.46 35.88
CA THR A 56 3.44 35.29 36.42
C THR A 56 2.15 34.87 35.74
N THR A 57 2.11 33.62 35.26
CA THR A 57 1.24 32.54 35.75
C THR A 57 1.43 31.26 34.93
N SER A 58 1.67 30.17 35.64
CA SER A 58 1.38 28.77 35.38
C SER A 58 1.34 28.27 33.90
N SER A 59 2.39 27.58 33.51
CA SER A 59 2.46 26.70 32.36
C SER A 59 1.54 25.49 32.51
N PRO A 60 0.79 25.11 31.45
CA PRO A 60 0.54 23.68 31.24
C PRO A 60 1.73 23.10 30.45
N SER A 61 2.31 22.09 31.01
CA SER A 61 3.35 21.26 30.39
C SER A 61 2.92 20.83 28.98
N ALA A 62 3.55 21.42 27.96
CA ALA A 62 3.56 20.82 26.63
C ALA A 62 4.43 19.54 26.76
N THR A 63 3.76 18.39 26.86
CA THR A 63 4.37 17.08 26.66
C THR A 63 4.95 17.06 25.25
N GLY A 64 6.25 17.26 25.16
CA GLY A 64 7.00 16.99 23.94
C GLY A 64 6.76 15.54 23.54
N SER A 65 6.02 15.31 22.46
CA SER A 65 5.87 13.98 21.88
C SER A 65 7.27 13.51 21.45
N THR A 66 7.89 12.67 22.27
CA THR A 66 9.11 11.97 21.89
C THR A 66 8.76 11.07 20.71
N ALA A 67 9.48 11.19 19.58
CA ALA A 67 9.28 10.35 18.42
C ALA A 67 9.39 8.88 18.81
N ILE A 68 8.40 8.07 18.43
CA ILE A 68 8.39 6.63 18.74
C ILE A 68 9.44 5.93 17.86
N ASN A 69 10.22 5.04 18.47
CA ASN A 69 11.32 4.29 17.85
C ASN A 69 11.35 2.81 18.32
N SER A 70 12.36 2.07 17.91
CA SER A 70 12.52 0.65 18.27
C SER A 70 12.64 0.39 19.78
N GLU A 71 13.08 1.37 20.57
CA GLU A 71 13.22 1.28 22.02
C GLU A 71 11.95 1.69 22.78
N SER A 72 11.00 2.34 22.11
CA SER A 72 9.76 2.80 22.73
C SER A 72 8.92 1.63 23.26
N PRO A 73 8.12 1.86 24.32
CA PRO A 73 7.23 0.84 24.88
C PRO A 73 6.26 0.27 23.85
N LEU A 74 5.95 -1.02 23.96
CA LEU A 74 5.04 -1.70 23.03
C LEU A 74 3.65 -1.03 22.98
N SER A 75 3.15 -0.53 24.11
CA SER A 75 1.87 0.18 24.17
C SER A 75 1.84 1.46 23.33
N GLU A 76 2.95 2.19 23.22
CA GLU A 76 3.08 3.36 22.36
C GLU A 76 3.17 2.96 20.88
N LYS A 77 3.91 1.91 20.57
CA LYS A 77 3.99 1.30 19.25
C LYS A 77 2.61 0.85 18.76
N VAL A 78 1.82 0.19 19.61
CA VAL A 78 0.45 -0.24 19.29
C VAL A 78 -0.44 0.96 19.00
N LYS A 79 -0.38 2.02 19.81
CA LYS A 79 -1.15 3.26 19.59
C LYS A 79 -0.78 3.93 18.27
N LEU A 80 0.52 4.07 17.97
CA LEU A 80 1.01 4.61 16.71
C LEU A 80 0.49 3.77 15.54
N PHE A 81 0.66 2.46 15.61
CA PHE A 81 0.26 1.52 14.58
C PHE A 81 -1.24 1.61 14.29
N ARG A 82 -2.10 1.55 15.33
CA ARG A 82 -3.54 1.74 15.19
C ARG A 82 -3.93 3.10 14.62
N SER A 83 -3.15 4.14 14.92
CA SER A 83 -3.43 5.49 14.41
C SER A 83 -3.18 5.62 12.91
N LEU A 84 -2.30 4.80 12.33
CA LEU A 84 -1.97 4.77 10.91
C LEU A 84 -2.86 3.78 10.15
N PHE A 85 -2.88 2.53 10.58
CA PHE A 85 -3.60 1.46 9.90
C PHE A 85 -5.05 1.35 10.39
N ARG A 86 -5.81 2.46 10.20
CA ARG A 86 -7.22 2.54 10.60
C ARG A 86 -8.12 1.97 9.50
N GLY A 87 -8.82 0.91 9.82
CA GLY A 87 -9.91 0.36 9.01
C GLY A 87 -11.15 0.16 9.87
N ARG A 88 -12.00 -0.78 9.50
CA ARG A 88 -13.13 -1.19 10.34
C ARG A 88 -12.62 -1.66 11.71
N GLU A 89 -13.23 -1.16 12.76
CA GLU A 89 -12.86 -1.51 14.13
C GLU A 89 -13.72 -2.63 14.71
N ASP A 90 -14.90 -2.88 14.11
CA ASP A 90 -15.87 -3.88 14.54
C ASP A 90 -15.55 -5.31 14.05
N VAL A 91 -14.63 -5.44 13.08
CA VAL A 91 -14.25 -6.71 12.48
C VAL A 91 -12.84 -6.64 11.90
N PHE A 92 -12.11 -7.73 12.01
CA PHE A 92 -10.85 -7.95 11.30
C PHE A 92 -10.80 -9.35 10.69
N ALA A 93 -9.92 -9.56 9.76
CA ALA A 93 -9.66 -10.87 9.20
C ALA A 93 -8.39 -11.48 9.77
N ARG A 94 -8.39 -12.78 9.98
CA ARG A 94 -7.21 -13.54 10.42
C ARG A 94 -6.77 -14.51 9.33
N LEU A 95 -5.46 -14.58 9.12
CA LEU A 95 -4.84 -15.56 8.26
C LEU A 95 -5.07 -16.97 8.81
N TRP A 96 -5.53 -17.85 7.96
CA TRP A 96 -5.66 -19.28 8.27
C TRP A 96 -4.89 -20.11 7.25
N TRP A 97 -4.47 -21.29 7.67
CA TRP A 97 -3.87 -22.29 6.82
C TRP A 97 -4.56 -23.64 7.02
N SER A 98 -4.90 -24.29 5.91
CA SER A 98 -5.52 -25.61 5.92
C SER A 98 -4.51 -26.68 5.54
N ARG A 99 -4.14 -27.53 6.48
CA ARG A 99 -3.26 -28.69 6.23
C ARG A 99 -3.83 -29.63 5.19
N LYS A 100 -5.16 -29.82 5.18
CA LYS A 100 -5.83 -30.75 4.27
C LYS A 100 -5.81 -30.28 2.83
N SER A 101 -6.03 -29.02 2.55
CA SER A 101 -6.12 -28.45 1.20
C SER A 101 -4.87 -27.69 0.78
N GLN A 102 -3.88 -27.54 1.66
CA GLN A 102 -2.68 -26.72 1.48
C GLN A 102 -2.99 -25.27 1.07
N ARG A 103 -4.20 -24.79 1.42
CA ARG A 103 -4.65 -23.45 1.10
C ARG A 103 -4.43 -22.51 2.26
N VAL A 104 -4.08 -21.29 1.89
CA VAL A 104 -3.93 -20.14 2.78
C VAL A 104 -5.02 -19.12 2.41
N GLY A 105 -5.57 -18.44 3.40
CA GLY A 105 -6.55 -17.39 3.15
C GLY A 105 -6.83 -16.58 4.41
N TYR A 106 -7.68 -15.58 4.26
CA TYR A 106 -8.14 -14.77 5.37
C TYR A 106 -9.64 -15.03 5.58
N SER A 107 -10.10 -14.93 6.80
CA SER A 107 -11.53 -14.94 7.11
C SER A 107 -11.82 -13.98 8.25
N PRO A 108 -12.99 -13.31 8.24
CA PRO A 108 -13.41 -12.50 9.38
C PRO A 108 -13.50 -13.35 10.64
N VAL A 109 -13.00 -12.82 11.75
CA VAL A 109 -12.97 -13.52 13.03
C VAL A 109 -14.31 -13.33 13.72
N CYS A 110 -14.92 -14.47 14.09
CA CYS A 110 -16.24 -14.53 14.72
C CYS A 110 -16.15 -15.32 16.02
N ARG A 111 -16.85 -14.86 17.07
CA ARG A 111 -16.91 -15.55 18.36
C ARG A 111 -17.43 -16.99 18.25
N HIS A 112 -18.33 -17.21 17.31
CA HIS A 112 -18.96 -18.52 17.08
C HIS A 112 -18.25 -19.37 16.03
N GLU A 113 -17.05 -18.97 15.58
CA GLU A 113 -16.34 -19.67 14.52
C GLU A 113 -16.12 -21.14 14.85
N TRP A 114 -16.57 -22.01 13.93
CA TRP A 114 -16.52 -23.49 14.05
C TRP A 114 -17.32 -24.10 15.22
N ASN A 115 -18.15 -23.31 15.93
CA ASN A 115 -19.06 -23.85 16.89
C ASN A 115 -20.28 -24.52 16.18
N PRO A 116 -20.49 -25.84 16.28
CA PRO A 116 -21.52 -26.53 15.52
C PRO A 116 -22.95 -26.04 15.79
N ALA A 117 -23.20 -25.45 16.96
CA ALA A 117 -24.52 -24.94 17.34
C ALA A 117 -24.88 -23.62 16.63
N TYR A 118 -23.87 -22.84 16.19
CA TYR A 118 -24.08 -21.50 15.68
C TYR A 118 -23.45 -21.28 14.29
N CYS A 119 -22.33 -21.95 14.01
CA CYS A 119 -21.53 -21.70 12.79
C CYS A 119 -21.93 -22.66 11.68
N GLY A 120 -22.41 -22.09 10.56
CA GLY A 120 -22.79 -22.87 9.38
C GLY A 120 -21.63 -23.17 8.42
N LYS A 121 -20.38 -22.79 8.73
CA LYS A 121 -19.20 -23.08 7.89
C LYS A 121 -19.03 -24.60 7.68
N PRO A 122 -18.59 -25.01 6.49
CA PRO A 122 -18.31 -24.23 5.29
C PRO A 122 -19.53 -23.98 4.39
N ARG A 123 -20.72 -24.44 4.74
CA ARG A 123 -21.94 -24.41 3.90
C ARG A 123 -22.54 -23.00 3.81
N VAL A 124 -22.43 -22.20 4.88
CA VAL A 124 -22.96 -20.83 4.96
C VAL A 124 -21.80 -19.86 4.99
N LYS A 125 -21.82 -18.85 4.07
CA LYS A 125 -20.86 -17.74 4.07
C LYS A 125 -21.04 -16.89 5.33
N CYS A 126 -19.96 -16.33 5.88
CA CYS A 126 -20.04 -15.49 7.08
C CYS A 126 -20.95 -14.27 6.88
N SER A 127 -20.92 -13.65 5.70
CA SER A 127 -21.80 -12.52 5.34
C SER A 127 -23.30 -12.84 5.36
N ALA A 128 -23.68 -14.11 5.18
CA ALA A 128 -25.06 -14.59 5.19
C ALA A 128 -25.42 -15.36 6.48
N CYS A 129 -24.51 -15.43 7.45
CA CYS A 129 -24.73 -16.16 8.68
C CYS A 129 -25.62 -15.35 9.65
N PRO A 130 -26.77 -15.88 10.11
CA PRO A 130 -27.63 -15.16 11.06
C PRO A 130 -27.03 -15.04 12.48
N ASN A 131 -26.02 -15.86 12.79
CA ASN A 131 -25.38 -15.92 14.11
C ASN A 131 -23.98 -15.26 14.09
N GLN A 132 -23.71 -14.36 13.14
CA GLN A 132 -22.44 -13.68 13.07
C GLN A 132 -22.26 -12.75 14.29
N GLU A 133 -21.13 -12.91 14.99
CA GLU A 133 -20.70 -12.05 16.08
C GLU A 133 -19.21 -11.81 15.90
N TYR A 134 -18.87 -10.73 15.18
CA TYR A 134 -17.47 -10.43 14.87
C TYR A 134 -16.74 -9.90 16.10
N ILE A 135 -15.42 -10.15 16.13
CA ILE A 135 -14.55 -9.68 17.20
C ILE A 135 -13.96 -8.34 16.77
N PRO A 136 -14.05 -7.29 17.60
CA PRO A 136 -13.49 -5.98 17.30
C PRO A 136 -11.96 -6.00 17.32
N VAL A 137 -11.35 -5.03 16.62
CA VAL A 137 -9.92 -4.77 16.66
C VAL A 137 -9.57 -4.09 17.99
N THR A 138 -8.84 -4.78 18.85
CA THR A 138 -8.34 -4.23 20.14
C THR A 138 -6.83 -4.05 20.10
N ASP A 139 -6.28 -3.38 21.12
CA ASP A 139 -4.83 -3.22 21.28
C ASP A 139 -4.15 -4.58 21.43
N GLU A 140 -4.78 -5.53 22.11
CA GLU A 140 -4.27 -6.89 22.29
C GLU A 140 -4.20 -7.64 20.95
N ILE A 141 -5.19 -7.48 20.06
CA ILE A 141 -5.18 -8.09 18.72
C ILE A 141 -4.03 -7.52 17.87
N ILE A 142 -3.78 -6.22 17.94
CA ILE A 142 -2.64 -5.59 17.27
C ILE A 142 -1.31 -6.07 17.88
N GLN A 143 -1.24 -6.16 19.21
CA GLN A 143 -0.07 -6.71 19.88
C GLN A 143 0.20 -8.16 19.46
N ASP A 144 -0.83 -9.01 19.41
CA ASP A 144 -0.75 -10.39 18.95
C ASP A 144 -0.21 -10.50 17.51
N HIS A 145 -0.60 -9.54 16.64
CA HIS A 145 -0.08 -9.46 15.29
C HIS A 145 1.41 -9.09 15.28
N LEU A 146 1.78 -8.04 15.97
CA LEU A 146 3.16 -7.56 16.03
C LEU A 146 4.10 -8.59 16.65
N GLU A 147 3.65 -9.34 17.66
CA GLU A 147 4.42 -10.39 18.33
C GLU A 147 4.42 -11.74 17.57
N GLY A 148 3.67 -11.84 16.47
CA GLY A 148 3.68 -13.02 15.60
C GLY A 148 2.71 -14.13 15.99
N ARG A 149 1.84 -13.92 17.00
CA ARG A 149 0.82 -14.91 17.40
C ARG A 149 -0.25 -15.10 16.33
N HIS A 150 -0.62 -14.02 15.64
CA HIS A 150 -1.56 -14.02 14.53
C HIS A 150 -1.07 -13.12 13.40
N THR A 151 -1.48 -13.44 12.17
CA THR A 151 -1.42 -12.48 11.06
C THR A 151 -2.83 -11.99 10.81
N ILE A 152 -3.03 -10.70 10.91
CA ILE A 152 -4.34 -10.09 10.66
C ILE A 152 -4.31 -9.16 9.47
N GLY A 153 -5.48 -8.94 8.89
CA GLY A 153 -5.74 -7.90 7.92
C GLY A 153 -6.95 -7.08 8.34
N ILE A 154 -7.02 -5.87 7.86
CA ILE A 154 -8.12 -4.95 8.13
C ILE A 154 -8.88 -4.62 6.86
N TYR A 155 -10.12 -4.19 7.01
CA TYR A 155 -10.98 -3.72 5.95
C TYR A 155 -10.91 -2.19 5.90
N PRO A 156 -10.26 -1.59 4.89
CA PRO A 156 -10.05 -0.13 4.84
C PRO A 156 -11.33 0.68 4.62
N LEU A 157 -12.32 0.09 3.93
CA LEU A 157 -13.60 0.76 3.65
C LEU A 157 -14.51 0.72 4.89
N LEU A 158 -14.83 1.88 5.42
CA LEU A 158 -15.68 2.03 6.59
C LEU A 158 -17.17 1.95 6.22
N PRO A 159 -18.09 1.72 7.21
CA PRO A 159 -19.53 1.63 6.95
C PRO A 159 -20.16 2.89 6.34
N ASP A 160 -19.54 4.06 6.53
CA ASP A 160 -19.92 5.34 5.97
C ASP A 160 -19.24 5.66 4.62
N GLU A 161 -18.61 4.63 4.00
CA GLU A 161 -17.93 4.71 2.71
C GLU A 161 -16.71 5.64 2.71
N THR A 162 -16.11 5.84 3.89
CA THR A 162 -14.85 6.56 4.06
C THR A 162 -13.67 5.62 4.29
N CYS A 163 -12.44 6.15 4.24
CA CYS A 163 -11.20 5.44 4.58
C CYS A 163 -10.17 6.39 5.19
N HIS A 164 -9.21 5.83 5.93
CA HIS A 164 -8.12 6.58 6.56
C HIS A 164 -6.80 6.50 5.82
N PHE A 165 -6.71 5.64 4.83
CA PHE A 165 -5.55 5.51 3.96
C PHE A 165 -5.95 5.00 2.58
N LEU A 166 -5.08 5.20 1.63
CA LEU A 166 -5.06 4.54 0.34
C LEU A 166 -3.78 3.71 0.26
N ALA A 167 -3.88 2.47 -0.21
CA ALA A 167 -2.71 1.67 -0.55
C ALA A 167 -2.82 1.16 -1.98
N ALA A 168 -1.72 1.22 -2.73
CA ALA A 168 -1.59 0.61 -4.05
C ALA A 168 -0.77 -0.67 -3.92
N ASP A 169 -1.29 -1.76 -4.45
CA ASP A 169 -0.69 -3.10 -4.40
C ASP A 169 0.03 -3.43 -5.70
N PHE A 170 1.27 -3.86 -5.56
CA PHE A 170 2.15 -4.25 -6.65
C PHE A 170 2.67 -5.66 -6.40
N ASP A 171 2.26 -6.60 -7.25
CA ASP A 171 2.66 -8.00 -7.21
C ASP A 171 3.44 -8.38 -8.48
N LYS A 172 3.99 -9.59 -8.56
CA LYS A 172 4.71 -10.16 -9.70
C LYS A 172 6.13 -9.61 -9.88
N GLN A 173 6.76 -9.98 -11.01
CA GLN A 173 8.20 -9.81 -11.24
C GLN A 173 8.67 -8.35 -11.28
N SER A 174 7.86 -7.43 -11.82
CA SER A 174 8.23 -6.01 -11.99
C SER A 174 7.82 -5.10 -10.82
N TRP A 175 7.43 -5.66 -9.67
CA TRP A 175 6.89 -4.85 -8.56
C TRP A 175 7.87 -3.78 -8.06
N MET A 176 9.17 -4.05 -8.09
CA MET A 176 10.19 -3.11 -7.59
C MET A 176 10.23 -1.85 -8.43
N GLU A 177 10.29 -2.02 -9.74
CA GLU A 177 10.34 -0.91 -10.70
C GLU A 177 9.03 -0.11 -10.73
N ASP A 178 7.90 -0.82 -10.77
CA ASP A 178 6.58 -0.20 -10.85
C ASP A 178 6.23 0.55 -9.56
N ALA A 179 6.45 -0.06 -8.41
CA ALA A 179 6.19 0.58 -7.12
C ALA A 179 7.14 1.74 -6.83
N ALA A 180 8.42 1.64 -7.22
CA ALA A 180 9.37 2.74 -7.12
C ALA A 180 8.97 3.92 -8.01
N ALA A 181 8.51 3.66 -9.24
CA ALA A 181 8.03 4.70 -10.15
C ALA A 181 6.75 5.39 -9.62
N PHE A 182 5.84 4.60 -9.04
CA PHE A 182 4.64 5.14 -8.40
C PHE A 182 4.98 6.00 -7.18
N LEU A 183 5.90 5.55 -6.33
CA LEU A 183 6.38 6.31 -5.18
C LEU A 183 7.06 7.61 -5.60
N GLU A 184 7.92 7.55 -6.64
CA GLU A 184 8.56 8.73 -7.21
C GLU A 184 7.51 9.73 -7.74
N THR A 185 6.47 9.25 -8.42
CA THR A 185 5.37 10.11 -8.88
C THR A 185 4.66 10.78 -7.71
N CYS A 186 4.38 10.04 -6.62
CA CYS A 186 3.82 10.63 -5.41
C CYS A 186 4.70 11.76 -4.87
N HIS A 187 6.02 11.52 -4.74
CA HIS A 187 6.95 12.52 -4.22
C HIS A 187 7.09 13.75 -5.13
N GLN A 188 7.09 13.56 -6.46
CA GLN A 188 7.15 14.68 -7.43
C GLN A 188 5.88 15.52 -7.41
N MET A 189 4.75 14.96 -7.00
CA MET A 189 3.49 15.66 -6.84
C MET A 189 3.25 16.17 -5.41
N ASP A 190 4.27 16.10 -4.55
CA ASP A 190 4.21 16.49 -3.15
C ASP A 190 3.10 15.76 -2.35
N ILE A 191 2.95 14.46 -2.65
CA ILE A 191 2.03 13.55 -1.96
C ILE A 191 2.85 12.65 -1.06
N PRO A 192 2.61 12.70 0.27
CA PRO A 192 3.35 11.88 1.22
C PRO A 192 2.96 10.42 1.05
N ALA A 193 3.91 9.60 0.65
CA ALA A 193 3.74 8.16 0.46
C ALA A 193 4.94 7.39 0.98
N VAL A 194 4.72 6.16 1.41
CA VAL A 194 5.75 5.24 1.88
C VAL A 194 5.53 3.86 1.28
N ILE A 195 6.61 3.16 1.01
CA ILE A 195 6.58 1.81 0.44
C ILE A 195 6.88 0.76 1.50
N GLU A 196 6.12 -0.34 1.48
CA GLU A 196 6.31 -1.52 2.31
C GLU A 196 6.48 -2.74 1.41
N ARG A 197 7.46 -3.61 1.70
CA ARG A 197 7.56 -4.94 1.09
C ARG A 197 6.45 -5.82 1.65
N SER A 198 5.69 -6.46 0.78
CA SER A 198 4.57 -7.31 1.19
C SER A 198 5.02 -8.49 2.05
N ARG A 199 4.08 -9.10 2.76
CA ARG A 199 4.31 -10.27 3.61
C ARG A 199 4.94 -11.45 2.86
N SER A 200 4.65 -11.62 1.58
CA SER A 200 5.20 -12.68 0.75
C SER A 200 6.64 -12.42 0.32
N GLY A 201 7.08 -11.17 0.35
CA GLY A 201 8.36 -10.72 -0.21
C GLY A 201 8.36 -10.50 -1.72
N ASN A 202 7.29 -10.92 -2.42
CA ASN A 202 7.18 -10.90 -3.88
C ASN A 202 6.28 -9.76 -4.39
N GLY A 203 6.12 -8.72 -3.63
CA GLY A 203 5.32 -7.56 -3.95
C GLY A 203 5.51 -6.45 -2.92
N SER A 204 4.76 -5.37 -3.07
CA SER A 204 4.80 -4.22 -2.18
C SER A 204 3.47 -3.50 -2.12
N HIS A 205 3.27 -2.75 -1.05
CA HIS A 205 2.20 -1.77 -0.94
C HIS A 205 2.81 -0.37 -0.85
N VAL A 206 2.27 0.57 -1.61
CA VAL A 206 2.59 2.00 -1.45
C VAL A 206 1.42 2.66 -0.72
N TRP A 207 1.69 3.16 0.49
CA TRP A 207 0.71 3.69 1.42
C TRP A 207 0.67 5.22 1.40
N ILE A 208 -0.53 5.78 1.37
CA ILE A 208 -0.83 7.20 1.57
C ILE A 208 -1.82 7.29 2.73
N PHE A 209 -1.40 7.90 3.83
CA PHE A 209 -2.24 8.04 5.03
C PHE A 209 -2.94 9.40 5.05
N PHE A 210 -4.19 9.42 5.48
CA PHE A 210 -4.96 10.65 5.62
C PHE A 210 -5.02 11.13 7.08
N SER A 211 -5.05 12.43 7.27
CA SER A 211 -5.16 13.02 8.63
C SER A 211 -6.54 12.78 9.27
N GLU A 212 -7.55 12.55 8.46
CA GLU A 212 -8.94 12.31 8.83
C GLU A 212 -9.56 11.27 7.89
N ALA A 213 -10.77 10.82 8.17
CA ALA A 213 -11.52 9.97 7.28
C ALA A 213 -11.91 10.74 6.02
N VAL A 214 -11.65 10.17 4.83
CA VAL A 214 -11.96 10.78 3.54
C VAL A 214 -12.88 9.86 2.73
N PRO A 215 -13.74 10.37 1.83
CA PRO A 215 -14.57 9.52 0.98
C PRO A 215 -13.70 8.54 0.17
N ALA A 216 -14.02 7.25 0.20
CA ALA A 216 -13.28 6.21 -0.51
C ALA A 216 -13.22 6.50 -2.03
N SER A 217 -14.30 7.03 -2.60
CA SER A 217 -14.34 7.47 -4.00
C SER A 217 -13.30 8.55 -4.33
N THR A 218 -13.06 9.49 -3.40
CA THR A 218 -12.06 10.55 -3.58
C THR A 218 -10.65 9.99 -3.44
N ALA A 219 -10.41 9.12 -2.46
CA ALA A 219 -9.13 8.42 -2.30
C ALA A 219 -8.79 7.57 -3.53
N ARG A 220 -9.75 6.83 -4.07
CA ARG A 220 -9.54 6.03 -5.28
C ARG A 220 -9.29 6.87 -6.53
N LYS A 221 -9.97 8.02 -6.68
CA LYS A 221 -9.66 8.97 -7.76
C LYS A 221 -8.22 9.45 -7.70
N LEU A 222 -7.70 9.76 -6.49
CA LEU A 222 -6.29 10.06 -6.30
C LEU A 222 -5.41 8.90 -6.77
N GLY A 223 -5.67 7.67 -6.32
CA GLY A 223 -4.89 6.50 -6.72
C GLY A 223 -4.89 6.26 -8.23
N CYS A 224 -6.06 6.33 -8.88
CA CYS A 224 -6.17 6.20 -10.33
C CYS A 224 -5.40 7.30 -11.07
N TYR A 225 -5.46 8.52 -10.56
CA TYR A 225 -4.70 9.65 -11.14
C TYR A 225 -3.19 9.42 -11.01
N LEU A 226 -2.71 9.02 -9.85
CA LEU A 226 -1.29 8.72 -9.64
C LEU A 226 -0.79 7.58 -10.55
N LEU A 227 -1.59 6.53 -10.73
CA LEU A 227 -1.27 5.45 -11.68
C LEU A 227 -1.17 5.97 -13.11
N THR A 228 -2.13 6.80 -13.54
CA THR A 228 -2.14 7.42 -14.88
C THR A 228 -0.90 8.32 -15.08
N GLU A 229 -0.59 9.16 -14.11
CA GLU A 229 0.60 10.01 -14.14
C GLU A 229 1.90 9.19 -14.17
N THR A 230 1.98 8.10 -13.43
CA THR A 230 3.14 7.21 -13.44
C THR A 230 3.34 6.60 -14.82
N MET A 231 2.28 6.06 -15.43
CA MET A 231 2.34 5.51 -16.79
C MET A 231 2.70 6.57 -17.83
N THR A 232 2.20 7.79 -17.69
CA THR A 232 2.50 8.90 -18.59
C THR A 232 3.97 9.32 -18.52
N ARG A 233 4.55 9.33 -17.32
CA ARG A 233 5.96 9.70 -17.08
C ARG A 233 6.94 8.58 -17.43
N ARG A 234 6.49 7.36 -17.37
CA ARG A 234 7.30 6.14 -17.56
C ARG A 234 6.70 5.27 -18.68
N HIS A 235 6.66 5.78 -19.89
CA HIS A 235 6.10 5.09 -21.08
C HIS A 235 6.65 3.66 -21.30
N GLN A 236 7.77 3.31 -20.70
CA GLN A 236 8.41 2.00 -20.80
C GLN A 236 7.92 1.00 -19.76
N LEU A 237 7.23 1.48 -18.71
CA LEU A 237 6.68 0.65 -17.64
C LEU A 237 5.19 0.41 -17.91
N GLY A 238 4.83 -0.84 -18.14
CA GLY A 238 3.43 -1.24 -18.36
C GLY A 238 2.58 -1.24 -17.10
N MET A 239 3.19 -1.02 -15.91
CA MET A 239 2.55 -1.20 -14.59
C MET A 239 1.89 -2.59 -14.44
N ASP A 240 2.52 -3.60 -15.05
CA ASP A 240 1.99 -4.97 -15.12
C ASP A 240 1.93 -5.64 -13.74
N SER A 241 2.68 -5.13 -12.77
CA SER A 241 2.66 -5.60 -11.38
C SER A 241 1.57 -4.95 -10.55
N TYR A 242 0.97 -3.85 -11.01
CA TYR A 242 -0.17 -3.26 -10.30
C TYR A 242 -1.33 -4.25 -10.26
N ASP A 243 -1.84 -4.52 -9.04
CA ASP A 243 -2.99 -5.42 -8.84
C ASP A 243 -4.25 -4.61 -8.52
N ARG A 244 -4.22 -3.84 -7.43
CA ARG A 244 -5.40 -3.10 -6.98
C ARG A 244 -5.10 -1.94 -6.04
N LEU A 245 -6.14 -1.16 -5.75
CA LEU A 245 -6.14 -0.17 -4.67
C LEU A 245 -6.85 -0.75 -3.41
N PHE A 246 -6.48 -0.22 -2.25
CA PHE A 246 -7.18 -0.44 -0.98
C PHE A 246 -7.60 0.92 -0.39
N PRO A 247 -8.91 1.23 -0.33
CA PRO A 247 -10.05 0.43 -0.79
C PRO A 247 -10.08 0.32 -2.33
N ASN A 248 -10.64 -0.81 -2.84
CA ASN A 248 -10.81 -1.03 -4.29
C ASN A 248 -12.20 -0.62 -4.81
N GLN A 249 -13.09 -0.20 -3.94
CA GLN A 249 -14.47 0.17 -4.27
C GLN A 249 -14.88 1.46 -3.57
N ASP A 250 -15.86 2.15 -4.15
CA ASP A 250 -16.36 3.45 -3.67
C ASP A 250 -17.41 3.28 -2.57
N THR A 251 -18.18 2.19 -2.64
CA THR A 251 -19.33 1.91 -1.79
C THR A 251 -19.20 0.55 -1.13
N LEU A 252 -19.79 0.41 0.05
CA LEU A 252 -19.76 -0.84 0.79
C LEU A 252 -20.88 -1.78 0.31
N PRO A 253 -20.56 -3.02 -0.14
CA PRO A 253 -21.59 -3.99 -0.50
C PRO A 253 -22.48 -4.32 0.70
N LYS A 254 -23.78 -4.52 0.46
CA LYS A 254 -24.72 -4.91 1.52
C LYS A 254 -24.27 -6.23 2.18
N GLY A 255 -23.97 -6.16 3.48
CA GLY A 255 -23.48 -7.31 4.25
C GLY A 255 -22.00 -7.69 3.97
N GLY A 256 -21.31 -6.96 3.09
CA GLY A 256 -19.89 -7.13 2.80
C GLY A 256 -18.99 -6.24 3.64
N PHE A 257 -17.67 -6.46 3.53
CA PHE A 257 -16.65 -5.67 4.24
C PHE A 257 -15.76 -4.86 3.28
N GLY A 258 -15.92 -5.02 1.98
CA GLY A 258 -14.96 -4.56 1.00
C GLY A 258 -13.71 -5.46 0.95
N ASN A 259 -12.70 -5.00 0.22
CA ASN A 259 -11.43 -5.72 0.17
C ASN A 259 -10.66 -5.53 1.49
N LEU A 260 -9.73 -6.43 1.74
CA LEU A 260 -8.96 -6.48 2.97
C LEU A 260 -7.47 -6.36 2.61
N ILE A 261 -6.69 -5.67 3.42
CA ILE A 261 -5.24 -5.60 3.32
C ILE A 261 -4.60 -6.22 4.56
N ALA A 262 -3.57 -7.05 4.37
CA ALA A 262 -2.75 -7.57 5.45
C ALA A 262 -1.97 -6.45 6.11
N LEU A 263 -1.90 -6.46 7.45
CA LEU A 263 -1.12 -5.46 8.17
C LEU A 263 0.40 -5.77 8.09
N PRO A 264 1.24 -4.73 8.02
CA PRO A 264 2.70 -4.88 8.04
C PRO A 264 3.26 -5.18 9.44
N LEU A 265 4.57 -5.36 9.53
CA LEU A 265 5.34 -5.53 10.77
C LEU A 265 4.96 -6.75 11.63
N GLN A 266 4.30 -7.76 11.05
CA GLN A 266 4.11 -9.03 11.74
C GLN A 266 5.45 -9.74 11.91
N LYS A 267 5.76 -10.21 13.12
CA LYS A 267 7.09 -10.72 13.51
C LYS A 267 7.66 -11.77 12.56
N VAL A 268 6.86 -12.78 12.17
CA VAL A 268 7.37 -13.92 11.38
C VAL A 268 7.83 -13.52 9.95
N PRO A 269 7.10 -12.72 9.16
CA PRO A 269 7.65 -12.19 7.91
C PRO A 269 8.78 -11.18 8.14
N VAL A 270 8.75 -10.38 9.21
CA VAL A 270 9.84 -9.44 9.55
C VAL A 270 11.18 -10.16 9.74
N GLU A 271 11.19 -11.32 10.39
CA GLU A 271 12.37 -12.18 10.53
C GLU A 271 12.93 -12.69 9.19
N LYS A 272 12.19 -12.49 8.10
CA LYS A 272 12.57 -12.84 6.71
C LYS A 272 12.71 -11.61 5.82
N ASP A 273 12.92 -10.44 6.39
CA ASP A 273 13.00 -9.14 5.71
C ASP A 273 11.74 -8.77 4.90
N ASN A 274 10.57 -9.31 5.26
CA ASN A 274 9.28 -9.02 4.64
C ASN A 274 8.35 -8.24 5.59
N ALA A 275 7.26 -7.67 5.06
CA ALA A 275 6.34 -6.81 5.81
C ALA A 275 7.04 -5.61 6.47
N LEU A 276 8.04 -5.04 5.82
CA LEU A 276 8.90 -3.95 6.28
C LEU A 276 8.80 -2.74 5.34
N PHE A 277 8.86 -1.56 5.93
CA PHE A 277 8.97 -0.31 5.17
C PHE A 277 10.37 -0.16 4.60
N LEU A 278 10.43 0.31 3.36
CA LEU A 278 11.64 0.40 2.56
C LEU A 278 12.00 1.87 2.29
N ASN A 279 13.30 2.13 2.23
CA ASN A 279 13.84 3.42 1.81
C ASN A 279 13.86 3.57 0.28
N GLU A 280 14.34 4.71 -0.22
CA GLU A 280 14.46 5.03 -1.65
C GLU A 280 15.30 4.01 -2.46
N SER A 281 16.15 3.23 -1.78
CA SER A 281 16.95 2.15 -2.40
C SER A 281 16.29 0.77 -2.26
N LEU A 282 15.01 0.73 -1.92
CA LEU A 282 14.22 -0.48 -1.67
C LEU A 282 14.82 -1.42 -0.62
N ARG A 283 15.55 -0.85 0.35
CA ARG A 283 16.10 -1.59 1.51
C ARG A 283 15.28 -1.26 2.76
N PRO A 284 15.07 -2.24 3.65
CA PRO A 284 14.39 -1.98 4.91
C PRO A 284 15.06 -0.84 5.70
N TYR A 285 14.25 0.02 6.31
CA TYR A 285 14.75 0.96 7.31
C TYR A 285 15.23 0.19 8.53
N GLU A 286 16.31 0.65 9.16
CA GLU A 286 16.85 0.04 10.40
C GLU A 286 15.86 0.15 11.56
N ASP A 287 15.21 1.30 11.70
CA ASP A 287 14.17 1.53 12.68
C ASP A 287 12.81 1.77 12.00
N GLN A 288 12.01 0.72 11.98
CA GLN A 288 10.66 0.72 11.40
C GLN A 288 9.69 1.63 12.16
N TRP A 289 9.89 1.79 13.48
CA TRP A 289 9.02 2.61 14.32
C TRP A 289 9.34 4.09 14.17
N ALA A 290 10.62 4.43 14.02
CA ALA A 290 11.04 5.79 13.73
C ALA A 290 10.45 6.29 12.40
N ILE A 291 10.47 5.46 11.34
CA ILE A 291 9.85 5.85 10.06
C ILE A 291 8.33 5.98 10.20
N LEU A 292 7.64 5.04 10.85
CA LEU A 292 6.20 5.14 11.09
C LEU A 292 5.83 6.41 11.88
N SER A 293 6.63 6.76 12.87
CA SER A 293 6.43 7.98 13.68
C SER A 293 6.62 9.27 12.87
N SER A 294 7.41 9.23 11.80
CA SER A 294 7.71 10.38 10.93
C SER A 294 6.74 10.53 9.75
N ILE A 295 5.81 9.60 9.56
CA ILE A 295 4.88 9.63 8.43
C ILE A 295 4.01 10.88 8.47
N THR A 296 4.10 11.66 7.41
CA THR A 296 3.18 12.78 7.16
C THR A 296 1.86 12.25 6.63
N ARG A 297 0.75 12.77 7.13
CA ARG A 297 -0.59 12.42 6.67
C ARG A 297 -1.14 13.52 5.76
N MET A 298 -1.76 13.11 4.66
CA MET A 298 -2.36 14.02 3.69
C MET A 298 -3.69 14.55 4.23
N GLY A 299 -3.86 15.87 4.26
CA GLY A 299 -5.11 16.52 4.66
C GLY A 299 -6.16 16.49 3.55
N LEU A 300 -7.44 16.51 3.93
CA LEU A 300 -8.58 16.54 3.01
C LEU A 300 -8.54 17.74 2.01
N PRO A 301 -8.14 18.97 2.39
CA PRO A 301 -8.02 20.06 1.42
C PRO A 301 -7.03 19.72 0.28
N ARG A 302 -5.84 19.23 0.61
CA ARG A 302 -4.83 18.84 -0.39
C ARG A 302 -5.32 17.71 -1.28
N LEU A 303 -5.97 16.70 -0.70
CA LEU A 303 -6.59 15.60 -1.45
C LEU A 303 -7.60 16.13 -2.48
N ASN A 304 -8.49 17.02 -2.06
CA ASN A 304 -9.51 17.62 -2.93
C ASN A 304 -8.91 18.47 -4.04
N ASP A 305 -7.83 19.21 -3.78
CA ASP A 305 -7.15 20.02 -4.78
C ASP A 305 -6.53 19.14 -5.87
N VAL A 306 -5.83 18.08 -5.49
CA VAL A 306 -5.24 17.13 -6.44
C VAL A 306 -6.32 16.44 -7.28
N VAL A 307 -7.39 15.96 -6.66
CA VAL A 307 -8.49 15.27 -7.39
C VAL A 307 -9.25 16.24 -8.30
N ARG A 308 -9.40 17.49 -7.91
CA ARG A 308 -10.02 18.52 -8.76
C ARG A 308 -9.16 18.78 -10.00
N GLU A 309 -7.86 18.89 -9.84
CA GLU A 309 -6.94 19.08 -10.96
C GLU A 309 -6.95 17.85 -11.89
N ALA A 310 -6.90 16.64 -11.34
CA ALA A 310 -7.03 15.41 -12.09
C ALA A 310 -8.32 15.31 -12.89
N THR A 311 -9.44 15.76 -12.32
CA THR A 311 -10.74 15.80 -13.01
C THR A 311 -10.75 16.82 -14.12
N ARG A 312 -10.16 18.01 -13.89
CA ARG A 312 -10.05 19.08 -14.89
C ARG A 312 -9.21 18.67 -16.10
N THR A 313 -8.15 17.91 -15.89
CA THR A 313 -7.26 17.42 -16.96
C THR A 313 -7.78 16.15 -17.65
N GLY A 314 -8.91 15.59 -17.21
CA GLY A 314 -9.49 14.38 -17.78
C GLY A 314 -8.68 13.10 -17.49
N GLN A 315 -7.73 13.15 -16.55
CA GLN A 315 -6.80 12.06 -16.25
C GLN A 315 -7.33 11.08 -15.19
N VAL A 316 -8.57 11.22 -14.74
CA VAL A 316 -9.21 10.24 -13.87
C VAL A 316 -9.81 9.15 -14.75
N ILE A 317 -9.02 8.15 -15.11
CA ILE A 317 -9.54 6.95 -15.74
C ILE A 317 -10.20 6.13 -14.64
N GLY A 318 -11.54 6.03 -14.70
CA GLY A 318 -12.27 5.16 -13.80
C GLY A 318 -11.92 3.70 -14.08
N VAL A 319 -11.06 3.10 -13.27
CA VAL A 319 -10.85 1.65 -13.31
C VAL A 319 -12.13 1.00 -12.77
N ARG A 320 -13.00 0.53 -13.68
CA ARG A 320 -14.10 -0.36 -13.30
C ARG A 320 -13.49 -1.71 -12.94
N THR A 321 -13.31 -1.97 -11.67
CA THR A 321 -13.15 -3.34 -11.20
C THR A 321 -14.51 -4.02 -11.30
N SER A 322 -14.57 -5.14 -12.00
CA SER A 322 -15.78 -5.96 -12.02
C SER A 322 -16.04 -6.50 -10.62
N SER A 323 -17.07 -6.01 -9.97
CA SER A 323 -17.42 -6.32 -8.58
C SER A 323 -17.91 -7.77 -8.34
N THR A 324 -18.02 -8.59 -9.39
CA THR A 324 -18.69 -9.90 -9.31
C THR A 324 -17.77 -11.04 -8.89
N ASP A 325 -16.46 -10.97 -9.12
CA ASP A 325 -15.54 -12.07 -8.82
C ASP A 325 -14.85 -11.96 -7.44
N GLU A 326 -14.80 -10.76 -6.86
CA GLU A 326 -14.14 -10.52 -5.58
C GLU A 326 -15.00 -10.89 -4.36
N GLU A 327 -16.33 -10.86 -4.49
CA GLU A 327 -17.24 -11.24 -3.41
C GLU A 327 -17.22 -12.74 -3.09
N GLU A 328 -16.89 -13.60 -4.07
CA GLU A 328 -16.86 -15.04 -3.86
C GLU A 328 -15.56 -15.53 -3.23
N ARG A 329 -14.42 -14.87 -3.50
CA ARG A 329 -13.10 -15.27 -2.98
C ARG A 329 -12.16 -14.07 -2.87
N PRO A 330 -12.31 -13.21 -1.88
CA PRO A 330 -11.50 -11.99 -1.76
C PRO A 330 -9.98 -12.24 -1.65
N TRP A 331 -9.56 -13.51 -1.54
CA TRP A 331 -8.16 -13.96 -1.35
C TRP A 331 -7.79 -15.18 -2.19
N ALA A 332 -8.61 -15.57 -3.14
CA ALA A 332 -8.14 -16.45 -4.19
C ALA A 332 -7.13 -15.67 -5.03
N MET A 333 -5.94 -16.23 -5.25
CA MET A 333 -5.07 -15.72 -6.30
C MET A 333 -5.91 -15.48 -7.55
N PRO A 334 -5.75 -14.34 -8.26
CA PRO A 334 -6.41 -14.13 -9.52
C PRO A 334 -6.20 -15.38 -10.37
N PRO A 335 -7.20 -15.86 -11.10
CA PRO A 335 -7.03 -17.04 -11.94
C PRO A 335 -5.83 -16.72 -12.83
N SER A 336 -4.76 -17.53 -12.70
CA SER A 336 -3.66 -17.45 -13.65
C SER A 336 -4.32 -17.45 -15.01
N ARG A 337 -4.12 -16.41 -15.81
CA ARG A 337 -4.58 -16.37 -17.20
C ARG A 337 -4.19 -17.71 -17.76
N ARG A 338 -5.17 -18.58 -17.97
CA ARG A 338 -4.97 -19.74 -18.81
C ARG A 338 -4.51 -19.16 -20.12
N LEU A 339 -3.26 -19.46 -20.45
CA LEU A 339 -2.74 -19.20 -21.76
C LEU A 339 -3.82 -19.62 -22.73
N TRP A 340 -4.23 -18.67 -23.57
CA TRP A 340 -5.15 -18.86 -24.67
C TRP A 340 -4.77 -20.14 -25.43
N GLU A 341 -5.40 -21.23 -25.09
CA GLU A 341 -5.34 -22.41 -25.92
C GLU A 341 -6.07 -22.09 -27.22
N SER A 342 -5.31 -22.17 -28.29
CA SER A 342 -5.65 -21.95 -29.68
C SER A 342 -7.13 -22.18 -29.99
N SER A 343 -7.78 -21.15 -30.49
CA SER A 343 -9.07 -21.27 -31.16
C SER A 343 -8.98 -22.36 -32.24
N PRO A 344 -9.95 -23.28 -32.31
CA PRO A 344 -10.00 -24.20 -33.44
C PRO A 344 -10.24 -23.38 -34.73
N SER A 345 -9.37 -23.58 -35.69
CA SER A 345 -9.49 -23.03 -37.03
C SER A 345 -10.73 -23.63 -37.73
N GLY A 346 -11.84 -22.90 -37.68
CA GLY A 346 -13.02 -23.15 -38.51
C GLY A 346 -13.15 -22.07 -39.58
N PRO A 347 -13.49 -22.43 -40.83
CA PRO A 347 -13.62 -21.43 -41.89
C PRO A 347 -14.82 -20.53 -41.63
N PHE A 348 -14.61 -19.22 -41.84
CA PHE A 348 -15.71 -18.22 -41.87
C PHE A 348 -16.74 -18.60 -42.89
N PRO A 349 -18.05 -18.54 -42.61
CA PRO A 349 -19.06 -18.70 -43.61
C PRO A 349 -19.02 -17.51 -44.61
N ALA A 350 -18.95 -17.84 -45.87
CA ALA A 350 -19.00 -16.87 -46.94
C ALA A 350 -20.33 -16.09 -46.92
N ARG A 351 -20.22 -14.75 -46.98
CA ARG A 351 -21.42 -13.88 -47.23
C ARG A 351 -22.00 -14.22 -48.58
N SER A 352 -23.20 -14.75 -48.60
CA SER A 352 -24.02 -14.81 -49.81
C SER A 352 -24.51 -13.39 -50.18
N VAL A 353 -24.02 -12.90 -51.30
CA VAL A 353 -24.60 -11.75 -51.99
C VAL A 353 -25.86 -12.26 -52.66
N GLY A 354 -27.02 -11.91 -52.14
CA GLY A 354 -28.34 -12.08 -52.79
C GLY A 354 -28.61 -10.95 -53.72
N GLN A 355 -28.68 -11.25 -55.02
CA GLN A 355 -29.38 -10.45 -56.02
C GLN A 355 -30.89 -10.59 -55.83
N GLN A 356 -31.58 -9.53 -55.74
CA GLN A 356 -32.74 -8.96 -56.44
C GLN A 356 -33.40 -7.90 -55.55
#